data_98809207e9d383dcb79ec779f3ac2c5d
#
_entry.id   98809207e9d383dcb79ec779f3ac2c5d
#
_cell.length_a   1.000
_cell.length_b   1.000
_cell.length_c   1.000
_cell.angle_alpha   90.00
_cell.angle_beta   90.00
_cell.angle_gamma   90.00
#
_symmetry.space_group_name_H-M   'P 1'
#
loop_
_entity.id
_entity.type
_entity.pdbx_description
1 polymer ?
#
loop_
_entity_poly.entity_id
_entity_poly.type
_entity_poly.pdbx_seq_one_letter_code
_entity_poly.pdbx_strand_id
1 'polypeptide(L)'
;MRFITLMIFALATSTAALAQEQPIVRATVSPETVNVGESAELTVTVLVPTWFTRPSTYPPFELANAITRLPADSSYNIRERIGNESWSGIVRTYEIYPLLGATYRLSGLSIEVTYANPGGEPRTTAVKIPEVAIRGRVPAGAESLDPYIAGRGLSLRLDVAGELDSLEAGDAVVLEYVAELDGLPAIFIPPLAPELEFDGVSVYADVPDVADGTPARRSEKLTLVFDAGGEFRVPDFELSYWNTNAGAIETVSVPGFAILAEGPVAAVAATEDAPQSRWRMQAAAFAAIAALVYFLLKVGPILASRYREAAMRRRQSEPFAFKNLQ
;
A
#
# COMPACT_ATOMS: atom_id res chain seq x y z
N MET A 1 14.62 -33.41 90.70
CA MET A 1 13.79 -33.00 89.58
C MET A 1 14.71 -32.43 88.53
N ARG A 2 14.96 -33.16 87.45
CA ARG A 2 15.87 -32.79 86.36
C ARG A 2 15.00 -32.30 85.16
N PHE A 3 15.06 -31.00 84.82
CA PHE A 3 14.46 -30.47 83.61
C PHE A 3 15.44 -30.61 82.42
N ILE A 4 15.08 -31.48 81.52
CA ILE A 4 15.79 -31.62 80.22
C ILE A 4 15.15 -30.60 79.23
N THR A 5 15.90 -29.56 78.91
CA THR A 5 15.51 -28.57 77.88
C THR A 5 15.91 -29.14 76.53
N LEU A 6 14.90 -29.53 75.72
CA LEU A 6 15.09 -30.00 74.36
C LEU A 6 15.21 -28.78 73.41
N MET A 7 16.42 -28.49 72.91
CA MET A 7 16.69 -27.42 71.97
C MET A 7 16.47 -27.95 70.52
N ILE A 8 15.33 -27.63 69.95
CA ILE A 8 15.05 -27.95 68.56
C ILE A 8 15.75 -26.91 67.64
N PHE A 9 16.84 -27.36 67.00
CA PHE A 9 17.56 -26.58 65.99
C PHE A 9 16.79 -26.68 64.63
N ALA A 10 15.95 -25.66 64.28
CA ALA A 10 15.27 -25.58 62.99
C ALA A 10 16.30 -25.20 61.93
N LEU A 11 16.73 -26.21 61.16
CA LEU A 11 17.60 -25.99 59.99
C LEU A 11 16.76 -25.35 58.87
N ALA A 12 16.80 -24.03 58.78
CA ALA A 12 16.21 -23.31 57.65
C ALA A 12 17.07 -23.57 56.39
N THR A 13 16.68 -24.56 55.59
CA THR A 13 17.22 -24.75 54.25
C THR A 13 16.69 -23.64 53.35
N SER A 14 17.46 -22.54 53.20
CA SER A 14 17.25 -21.54 52.19
C SER A 14 17.50 -22.21 50.83
N THR A 15 16.46 -22.66 50.17
CA THR A 15 16.52 -22.96 48.73
C THR A 15 16.75 -21.65 48.01
N ALA A 16 18.01 -21.33 47.70
CA ALA A 16 18.33 -20.31 46.70
C ALA A 16 17.68 -20.76 45.40
N ALA A 17 16.51 -20.17 45.08
CA ALA A 17 15.95 -20.29 43.75
C ALA A 17 17.02 -19.70 42.83
N LEU A 18 17.70 -20.54 42.05
CA LEU A 18 18.54 -20.10 40.96
C LEU A 18 17.64 -19.26 40.05
N ALA A 19 17.81 -17.95 40.13
CA ALA A 19 17.12 -17.04 39.22
C ALA A 19 17.54 -17.45 37.80
N GLN A 20 16.65 -18.15 37.14
CA GLN A 20 16.95 -18.67 35.82
C GLN A 20 17.02 -17.49 34.87
N GLU A 21 18.17 -17.33 34.25
CA GLU A 21 18.43 -16.22 33.32
C GLU A 21 17.42 -16.23 32.16
N GLN A 22 16.80 -15.09 31.93
CA GLN A 22 15.81 -14.90 30.88
C GLN A 22 16.48 -14.44 29.60
N PRO A 23 15.93 -14.76 28.41
CA PRO A 23 16.45 -14.25 27.18
C PRO A 23 16.50 -12.72 27.17
N ILE A 24 17.52 -12.17 26.52
CA ILE A 24 17.76 -10.74 26.39
C ILE A 24 17.48 -10.34 24.94
N VAL A 25 16.73 -9.26 24.75
CA VAL A 25 16.54 -8.63 23.46
C VAL A 25 17.13 -7.23 23.51
N ARG A 26 17.96 -6.92 22.53
CA ARG A 26 18.50 -5.58 22.30
C ARG A 26 18.02 -5.09 20.94
N ALA A 27 17.73 -3.80 20.83
CA ALA A 27 17.40 -3.15 19.57
C ALA A 27 18.17 -1.85 19.49
N THR A 28 18.79 -1.61 18.34
CA THR A 28 19.53 -0.37 18.05
C THR A 28 19.18 0.10 16.64
N VAL A 29 19.20 1.41 16.44
CA VAL A 29 18.99 2.03 15.13
C VAL A 29 20.20 2.89 14.79
N SER A 30 20.66 2.79 13.56
CA SER A 30 21.76 3.60 13.03
C SER A 30 21.56 3.92 11.53
N PRO A 31 21.62 5.19 11.13
CA PRO A 31 21.60 6.39 11.98
C PRO A 31 20.21 6.63 12.59
N GLU A 32 20.14 7.34 13.73
CA GLU A 32 18.85 7.70 14.35
C GLU A 32 18.10 8.78 13.56
N THR A 33 18.81 9.56 12.75
CA THR A 33 18.22 10.53 11.83
C THR A 33 18.71 10.25 10.43
N VAL A 34 17.79 10.11 9.50
CA VAL A 34 18.04 9.76 8.10
C VAL A 34 17.18 10.63 7.20
N ASN A 35 17.69 10.96 6.02
CA ASN A 35 16.86 11.66 5.04
C ASN A 35 15.76 10.74 4.50
N VAL A 36 14.63 11.33 4.14
CA VAL A 36 13.59 10.60 3.41
C VAL A 36 14.20 10.01 2.15
N GLY A 37 13.91 8.73 1.90
CA GLY A 37 14.50 7.99 0.78
C GLY A 37 15.87 7.37 1.07
N GLU A 38 16.45 7.56 2.24
CA GLU A 38 17.62 6.82 2.72
C GLU A 38 17.18 5.81 3.79
N SER A 39 17.97 4.78 4.05
CA SER A 39 17.67 3.77 5.06
C SER A 39 18.32 4.05 6.40
N ALA A 40 17.61 3.72 7.46
CA ALA A 40 18.16 3.46 8.78
C ALA A 40 18.19 1.95 9.04
N GLU A 41 19.26 1.45 9.64
CA GLU A 41 19.39 0.05 10.02
C GLU A 41 18.84 -0.17 11.43
N LEU A 42 17.82 -1.03 11.56
CA LEU A 42 17.34 -1.56 12.83
C LEU A 42 18.00 -2.90 13.08
N THR A 43 18.95 -2.96 14.01
CA THR A 43 19.58 -4.21 14.45
C THR A 43 18.88 -4.73 15.69
N VAL A 44 18.35 -5.95 15.59
CA VAL A 44 17.71 -6.67 16.70
C VAL A 44 18.56 -7.88 17.05
N THR A 45 19.05 -7.92 18.29
CA THR A 45 19.86 -9.02 18.84
C THR A 45 19.03 -9.76 19.89
N VAL A 46 18.88 -11.07 19.72
CA VAL A 46 18.24 -11.96 20.67
C VAL A 46 19.27 -12.89 21.25
N LEU A 47 19.41 -12.92 22.56
CA LEU A 47 20.37 -13.75 23.31
C LEU A 47 19.63 -14.70 24.22
N VAL A 48 20.07 -15.95 24.27
CA VAL A 48 19.59 -16.97 25.21
C VAL A 48 20.77 -17.55 25.99
N PRO A 49 20.57 -17.91 27.29
CA PRO A 49 21.65 -18.39 28.13
C PRO A 49 22.17 -19.79 27.74
N THR A 50 21.44 -20.49 26.87
CA THR A 50 21.78 -21.84 26.39
C THR A 50 21.89 -21.86 24.87
N TRP A 51 20.93 -22.49 24.17
CA TRP A 51 20.82 -22.52 22.72
C TRP A 51 19.35 -22.51 22.28
N PHE A 52 19.08 -22.01 21.10
CA PHE A 52 17.75 -22.01 20.50
C PHE A 52 17.37 -23.43 20.10
N THR A 53 16.16 -23.87 20.46
CA THR A 53 15.61 -25.18 20.08
C THR A 53 14.61 -25.06 18.94
N ARG A 54 14.12 -23.85 18.67
CA ARG A 54 13.29 -23.51 17.52
C ARG A 54 13.66 -22.10 17.03
N PRO A 55 13.38 -21.78 15.76
CA PRO A 55 13.50 -20.42 15.27
C PRO A 55 12.65 -19.45 16.10
N SER A 56 13.20 -18.27 16.39
CA SER A 56 12.46 -17.20 17.06
C SER A 56 11.41 -16.61 16.14
N THR A 57 10.22 -16.30 16.68
CA THR A 57 9.14 -15.63 15.95
C THR A 57 9.24 -14.13 16.16
N TYR A 58 9.56 -13.42 15.09
CA TYR A 58 9.67 -11.96 15.10
C TYR A 58 8.33 -11.33 14.72
N PRO A 59 7.95 -10.18 15.32
CA PRO A 59 6.80 -9.43 14.91
C PRO A 59 7.06 -8.79 13.54
N PRO A 60 6.01 -8.41 12.77
CA PRO A 60 6.18 -7.51 11.65
C PRO A 60 6.65 -6.14 12.18
N PHE A 61 7.74 -5.62 11.61
CA PHE A 61 8.23 -4.28 11.93
C PHE A 61 7.60 -3.26 10.96
N GLU A 62 6.26 -3.26 10.89
CA GLU A 62 5.51 -2.36 10.02
C GLU A 62 5.35 -0.99 10.68
N LEU A 63 5.69 0.05 9.94
CA LEU A 63 5.55 1.44 10.33
C LEU A 63 4.71 2.18 9.30
N ALA A 64 3.76 2.98 9.75
CA ALA A 64 3.01 3.84 8.86
C ALA A 64 3.94 4.84 8.15
N ASN A 65 3.80 4.96 6.84
CA ASN A 65 4.64 5.81 5.99
C ASN A 65 6.16 5.50 6.06
N ALA A 66 6.50 4.23 6.22
CA ALA A 66 7.86 3.73 6.06
C ALA A 66 7.85 2.35 5.42
N ILE A 67 8.90 2.03 4.70
CA ILE A 67 9.12 0.69 4.15
C ILE A 67 10.14 -0.01 5.04
N THR A 68 9.82 -1.21 5.50
CA THR A 68 10.74 -2.07 6.25
C THR A 68 11.09 -3.28 5.40
N ARG A 69 12.38 -3.56 5.26
CA ARG A 69 12.91 -4.70 4.51
C ARG A 69 13.83 -5.53 5.40
N LEU A 70 13.83 -6.83 5.17
CA LEU A 70 14.82 -7.75 5.73
C LEU A 70 15.68 -8.26 4.57
N PRO A 71 16.91 -7.74 4.38
CA PRO A 71 17.82 -8.22 3.34
C PRO A 71 18.16 -9.70 3.53
N ALA A 72 18.46 -10.42 2.45
CA ALA A 72 18.65 -11.87 2.46
C ALA A 72 19.75 -12.32 3.45
N ASP A 73 20.85 -11.60 3.52
CA ASP A 73 22.01 -11.96 4.35
C ASP A 73 22.09 -11.19 5.68
N SER A 74 20.98 -10.62 6.12
CA SER A 74 20.91 -9.74 7.29
C SER A 74 20.71 -10.48 8.62
N SER A 75 20.71 -11.82 8.61
CA SER A 75 20.51 -12.64 9.80
C SER A 75 21.68 -13.60 10.01
N TYR A 76 22.32 -13.52 11.17
CA TYR A 76 23.43 -14.40 11.51
C TYR A 76 23.48 -14.76 12.98
N ASN A 77 24.16 -15.87 13.30
CA ASN A 77 24.33 -16.35 14.65
C ASN A 77 25.58 -15.74 15.28
N ILE A 78 25.46 -15.41 16.58
CA ILE A 78 26.57 -14.94 17.39
C ILE A 78 26.71 -15.76 18.67
N ARG A 79 27.84 -15.64 19.32
CA ARG A 79 28.05 -16.09 20.69
C ARG A 79 28.63 -14.93 21.48
N GLU A 80 27.99 -14.61 22.60
CA GLU A 80 28.39 -13.50 23.47
C GLU A 80 28.65 -14.03 24.91
N ARG A 81 29.64 -13.49 25.57
CA ARG A 81 29.90 -13.79 26.99
C ARG A 81 29.26 -12.72 27.85
N ILE A 82 28.29 -13.12 28.68
CA ILE A 82 27.62 -12.23 29.64
C ILE A 82 28.00 -12.72 31.04
N GLY A 83 28.72 -11.87 31.79
CA GLY A 83 29.30 -12.28 33.04
C GLY A 83 30.30 -13.44 32.86
N ASN A 84 30.01 -14.57 33.46
CA ASN A 84 30.84 -15.77 33.34
C ASN A 84 30.25 -16.85 32.41
N GLU A 85 29.12 -16.60 31.80
CA GLU A 85 28.38 -17.54 30.97
C GLU A 85 28.46 -17.22 29.47
N SER A 86 28.37 -18.26 28.63
CA SER A 86 28.38 -18.14 27.19
C SER A 86 26.95 -18.20 26.67
N TRP A 87 26.49 -17.12 26.03
CA TRP A 87 25.16 -16.98 25.49
C TRP A 87 25.16 -17.21 23.99
N SER A 88 24.14 -17.88 23.49
CA SER A 88 23.89 -18.00 22.06
C SER A 88 22.99 -16.87 21.60
N GLY A 89 23.29 -16.26 20.44
CA GLY A 89 22.54 -15.15 19.93
C GLY A 89 22.22 -15.26 18.45
N ILE A 90 21.17 -14.56 18.05
CA ILE A 90 20.79 -14.31 16.66
C ILE A 90 20.70 -12.80 16.49
N VAL A 91 21.37 -12.28 15.49
CA VAL A 91 21.27 -10.89 15.06
C VAL A 91 20.45 -10.83 13.78
N ARG A 92 19.52 -9.87 13.71
CA ARG A 92 18.83 -9.51 12.47
C ARG A 92 18.91 -8.02 12.25
N THR A 93 19.23 -7.61 11.02
CA THR A 93 19.30 -6.21 10.62
C THR A 93 18.22 -5.94 9.58
N TYR A 94 17.34 -5.01 9.88
CA TYR A 94 16.28 -4.55 9.00
C TYR A 94 16.65 -3.18 8.46
N GLU A 95 16.35 -2.92 7.21
CA GLU A 95 16.42 -1.59 6.61
C GLU A 95 15.06 -0.92 6.70
N ILE A 96 15.02 0.29 7.24
CA ILE A 96 13.80 1.09 7.37
C ILE A 96 13.97 2.37 6.58
N TYR A 97 13.11 2.58 5.58
CA TYR A 97 13.08 3.73 4.69
C TYR A 97 11.90 4.63 5.07
N PRO A 98 12.12 5.75 5.75
CA PRO A 98 11.08 6.76 5.97
C PRO A 98 10.59 7.36 4.65
N LEU A 99 9.27 7.47 4.48
CA LEU A 99 8.64 8.11 3.32
C LEU A 99 8.30 9.57 3.56
N LEU A 100 8.29 10.00 4.82
CA LEU A 100 7.94 11.36 5.22
C LEU A 100 8.93 11.88 6.26
N GLY A 101 9.03 13.20 6.36
CA GLY A 101 9.77 13.89 7.43
C GLY A 101 9.02 13.81 8.77
N ALA A 102 9.17 12.67 9.47
CA ALA A 102 8.46 12.36 10.70
C ALA A 102 9.33 11.56 11.69
N THR A 103 8.85 11.40 12.92
CA THR A 103 9.46 10.50 13.90
C THR A 103 8.68 9.19 13.91
N TYR A 104 9.35 8.10 13.62
CA TYR A 104 8.85 6.73 13.60
C TYR A 104 9.25 6.03 14.89
N ARG A 105 8.30 5.46 15.63
CA ARG A 105 8.54 4.78 16.89
C ARG A 105 8.16 3.31 16.79
N LEU A 106 9.09 2.45 17.14
CA LEU A 106 8.87 1.01 17.30
C LEU A 106 8.73 0.73 18.79
N SER A 107 7.52 0.48 19.28
CA SER A 107 7.21 0.23 20.67
C SER A 107 6.13 -0.84 20.81
N GLY A 108 6.07 -1.47 22.00
CA GLY A 108 5.05 -2.47 22.30
C GLY A 108 5.22 -3.82 21.60
N LEU A 109 6.34 -4.06 20.92
CA LEU A 109 6.64 -5.28 20.20
C LEU A 109 7.32 -6.31 21.10
N SER A 110 7.16 -7.60 20.79
CA SER A 110 7.82 -8.72 21.48
C SER A 110 8.23 -9.80 20.50
N ILE A 111 9.29 -10.52 20.84
CA ILE A 111 9.79 -11.69 20.11
C ILE A 111 9.48 -12.92 20.92
N GLU A 112 8.91 -13.94 20.31
CA GLU A 112 8.76 -15.25 20.94
C GLU A 112 10.02 -16.06 20.73
N VAL A 113 10.62 -16.52 21.85
CA VAL A 113 11.89 -17.22 21.87
C VAL A 113 11.71 -18.58 22.53
N THR A 114 12.16 -19.64 21.85
CA THR A 114 12.17 -21.02 22.40
C THR A 114 13.61 -21.49 22.52
N TYR A 115 14.02 -21.78 23.76
CA TYR A 115 15.39 -22.15 24.09
C TYR A 115 15.46 -23.35 25.04
N ALA A 116 16.61 -24.00 25.06
CA ALA A 116 16.83 -25.17 25.90
C ALA A 116 16.82 -24.80 27.39
N ASN A 117 16.19 -25.64 28.17
CA ASN A 117 16.19 -25.58 29.63
C ASN A 117 16.93 -26.83 30.16
N PRO A 118 18.19 -26.72 30.63
CA PRO A 118 18.93 -27.86 31.11
C PRO A 118 18.18 -28.62 32.21
N GLY A 119 17.96 -29.90 31.97
CA GLY A 119 17.23 -30.78 32.92
C GLY A 119 15.71 -30.72 32.83
N GLY A 120 15.12 -30.06 31.80
CA GLY A 120 13.68 -29.96 31.59
C GLY A 120 13.30 -29.76 30.13
N GLU A 121 12.01 -29.58 29.88
CA GLU A 121 11.48 -29.26 28.56
C GLU A 121 11.94 -27.87 28.11
N PRO A 122 12.10 -27.65 26.78
CA PRO A 122 12.37 -26.32 26.21
C PRO A 122 11.40 -25.28 26.70
N ARG A 123 11.87 -24.07 26.94
CA ARG A 123 11.03 -22.94 27.35
C ARG A 123 10.73 -22.03 26.19
N THR A 124 9.46 -21.60 26.09
CA THR A 124 9.01 -20.57 25.19
C THR A 124 8.61 -19.34 26.01
N THR A 125 9.11 -18.18 25.65
CA THR A 125 8.79 -16.93 26.32
C THR A 125 8.73 -15.76 25.31
N ALA A 126 7.83 -14.81 25.56
CA ALA A 126 7.76 -13.57 24.82
C ALA A 126 8.64 -12.51 25.52
N VAL A 127 9.63 -11.99 24.83
CA VAL A 127 10.54 -10.96 25.34
C VAL A 127 10.25 -9.65 24.64
N LYS A 128 10.07 -8.59 25.42
CA LYS A 128 9.81 -7.25 24.87
C LYS A 128 11.04 -6.71 24.14
N ILE A 129 10.80 -6.10 22.98
CA ILE A 129 11.80 -5.34 22.26
C ILE A 129 11.90 -3.95 22.90
N PRO A 130 13.10 -3.46 23.22
CA PRO A 130 13.28 -2.07 23.66
C PRO A 130 12.73 -1.10 22.64
N GLU A 131 12.11 -0.01 23.09
CA GLU A 131 11.62 1.04 22.22
C GLU A 131 12.79 1.71 21.50
N VAL A 132 12.65 1.90 20.19
CA VAL A 132 13.58 2.65 19.35
C VAL A 132 12.82 3.65 18.51
N ALA A 133 13.50 4.72 18.11
CA ALA A 133 12.91 5.76 17.28
C ALA A 133 13.86 6.12 16.13
N ILE A 134 13.27 6.42 14.98
CA ILE A 134 13.94 6.90 13.76
C ILE A 134 13.33 8.25 13.41
N ARG A 135 14.16 9.21 13.06
CA ARG A 135 13.71 10.51 12.56
C ARG A 135 13.98 10.61 11.06
N GLY A 136 12.92 10.57 10.25
CA GLY A 136 12.98 10.96 8.84
C GLY A 136 13.03 12.48 8.71
N ARG A 137 13.86 12.98 7.79
CA ARG A 137 13.99 14.40 7.47
C ARG A 137 14.01 14.61 5.97
N VAL A 138 13.20 15.53 5.47
CA VAL A 138 13.34 16.01 4.09
C VAL A 138 14.53 16.95 4.03
N PRO A 139 15.50 16.73 3.13
CA PRO A 139 16.63 17.65 2.96
C PRO A 139 16.16 19.04 2.55
N ALA A 140 16.86 20.07 3.02
CA ALA A 140 16.57 21.44 2.62
C ALA A 140 16.79 21.62 1.11
N GLY A 141 15.78 22.12 0.41
CA GLY A 141 15.76 22.28 -1.05
C GLY A 141 15.09 21.13 -1.80
N ALA A 142 14.75 20.02 -1.12
CA ALA A 142 14.03 18.89 -1.73
C ALA A 142 12.51 18.91 -1.46
N GLU A 143 12.01 19.93 -0.76
CA GLU A 143 10.61 20.01 -0.33
C GLU A 143 9.61 20.17 -1.49
N SER A 144 10.11 20.60 -2.66
CA SER A 144 9.28 20.82 -3.85
C SER A 144 9.14 19.57 -4.74
N LEU A 145 9.82 18.47 -4.43
CA LEU A 145 9.73 17.24 -5.23
C LEU A 145 8.40 16.54 -5.01
N ASP A 146 7.65 16.33 -6.10
CA ASP A 146 6.42 15.54 -6.13
C ASP A 146 6.33 14.78 -7.48
N PRO A 147 6.45 13.46 -7.51
CA PRO A 147 6.76 12.56 -6.41
C PRO A 147 8.19 12.77 -5.84
N TYR A 148 8.35 12.52 -4.54
CA TYR A 148 9.66 12.58 -3.91
C TYR A 148 10.48 11.32 -4.27
N ILE A 149 11.55 11.53 -5.01
CA ILE A 149 12.53 10.50 -5.36
C ILE A 149 13.90 10.94 -4.81
N ALA A 150 14.62 10.04 -4.19
CA ALA A 150 16.00 10.29 -3.78
C ALA A 150 16.88 9.11 -4.16
N GLY A 151 18.17 9.35 -4.39
CA GLY A 151 19.14 8.30 -4.73
C GLY A 151 20.49 8.88 -5.05
N ARG A 152 21.48 8.00 -5.22
CA ARG A 152 22.83 8.40 -5.62
C ARG A 152 22.96 8.71 -7.11
N GLY A 153 22.02 8.19 -7.90
CA GLY A 153 21.90 8.43 -9.33
C GLY A 153 20.60 7.84 -9.85
N LEU A 154 19.97 8.57 -10.76
CA LEU A 154 18.81 8.12 -11.52
C LEU A 154 19.13 8.22 -13.00
N SER A 155 18.84 7.18 -13.76
CA SER A 155 18.87 7.23 -15.23
C SER A 155 17.48 6.93 -15.78
N LEU A 156 17.18 7.52 -16.93
CA LEU A 156 15.94 7.34 -17.65
C LEU A 156 16.25 7.13 -19.14
N ARG A 157 15.66 6.13 -19.76
CA ARG A 157 15.75 5.89 -21.20
C ARG A 157 14.40 5.46 -21.77
N LEU A 158 14.25 5.66 -23.05
CA LEU A 158 13.13 5.20 -23.85
C LEU A 158 13.66 4.33 -24.98
N ASP A 159 13.25 3.09 -25.00
CA ASP A 159 13.53 2.15 -26.08
C ASP A 159 12.27 2.06 -26.95
N VAL A 160 12.44 2.26 -28.26
CA VAL A 160 11.35 2.23 -29.24
C VAL A 160 11.54 1.01 -30.14
N ALA A 161 10.52 0.16 -30.21
CA ALA A 161 10.52 -1.00 -31.11
C ALA A 161 9.35 -0.91 -32.09
N GLY A 162 9.65 -1.09 -33.36
CA GLY A 162 8.74 -0.97 -34.51
C GLY A 162 9.38 -0.13 -35.61
N GLU A 163 8.78 -0.20 -36.82
CA GLU A 163 9.19 0.63 -37.95
C GLU A 163 8.54 2.00 -37.79
N LEU A 164 9.34 3.09 -37.77
CA LEU A 164 8.80 4.46 -37.65
C LEU A 164 8.69 5.19 -38.97
N ASP A 165 9.44 4.73 -39.99
CA ASP A 165 9.56 5.44 -41.27
C ASP A 165 8.44 5.11 -42.30
N SER A 166 7.68 4.02 -42.05
CA SER A 166 6.65 3.53 -42.99
C SER A 166 5.47 2.88 -42.26
N LEU A 167 4.99 3.54 -41.19
CA LEU A 167 3.83 3.07 -40.44
C LEU A 167 2.56 3.22 -41.28
N GLU A 168 1.78 2.14 -41.32
CA GLU A 168 0.44 2.14 -41.91
C GLU A 168 -0.64 1.95 -40.84
N ALA A 169 -1.87 2.29 -41.16
CA ALA A 169 -2.98 1.96 -40.27
C ALA A 169 -3.10 0.43 -40.09
N GLY A 170 -3.07 0.00 -38.85
CA GLY A 170 -2.99 -1.41 -38.39
C GLY A 170 -1.65 -1.78 -37.79
N ASP A 171 -0.60 -0.99 -38.00
CA ASP A 171 0.72 -1.23 -37.40
C ASP A 171 0.78 -0.86 -35.93
N ALA A 172 1.81 -1.36 -35.25
CA ALA A 172 2.03 -1.09 -33.83
C ALA A 172 3.48 -0.69 -33.54
N VAL A 173 3.64 0.23 -32.60
CA VAL A 173 4.93 0.64 -32.03
C VAL A 173 4.92 0.39 -30.53
N VAL A 174 6.01 -0.18 -30.01
CA VAL A 174 6.19 -0.39 -28.57
C VAL A 174 7.18 0.63 -28.02
N LEU A 175 6.75 1.34 -27.00
CA LEU A 175 7.55 2.28 -26.23
C LEU A 175 7.88 1.61 -24.89
N GLU A 176 9.16 1.39 -24.59
CA GLU A 176 9.60 0.88 -23.28
C GLU A 176 10.38 1.96 -22.54
N TYR A 177 9.72 2.53 -21.52
CA TYR A 177 10.36 3.45 -20.58
C TYR A 177 11.09 2.65 -19.51
N VAL A 178 12.38 2.96 -19.30
CA VAL A 178 13.20 2.27 -18.30
C VAL A 178 13.87 3.29 -17.41
N ALA A 179 13.69 3.16 -16.11
CA ALA A 179 14.42 3.91 -15.11
C ALA A 179 15.26 2.99 -14.23
N GLU A 180 16.47 3.43 -13.93
CA GLU A 180 17.37 2.75 -13.00
C GLU A 180 17.79 3.72 -11.90
N LEU A 181 17.60 3.31 -10.63
CA LEU A 181 17.84 4.11 -9.44
C LEU A 181 18.92 3.44 -8.58
N ASP A 182 19.99 4.16 -8.30
CA ASP A 182 21.03 3.68 -7.39
C ASP A 182 20.77 4.15 -5.96
N GLY A 183 20.82 3.21 -5.03
CA GLY A 183 20.73 3.47 -3.59
C GLY A 183 19.39 3.20 -2.93
N LEU A 184 18.31 3.03 -3.68
CA LEU A 184 16.99 2.72 -3.15
C LEU A 184 16.34 1.50 -3.83
N PRO A 185 15.41 0.82 -3.16
CA PRO A 185 14.58 -0.20 -3.77
C PRO A 185 13.73 0.34 -4.94
N ALA A 186 13.43 -0.55 -5.89
CA ALA A 186 12.69 -0.19 -7.11
C ALA A 186 11.29 0.38 -6.86
N ILE A 187 10.68 0.09 -5.72
CA ILE A 187 9.37 0.64 -5.33
C ILE A 187 9.38 2.17 -5.19
N PHE A 188 10.55 2.79 -5.03
CA PHE A 188 10.68 4.25 -4.98
C PHE A 188 10.71 4.90 -6.38
N ILE A 189 10.82 4.12 -7.44
CA ILE A 189 10.71 4.62 -8.80
C ILE A 189 9.21 4.77 -9.14
N PRO A 190 8.71 5.99 -9.42
CA PRO A 190 7.32 6.22 -9.73
C PRO A 190 6.92 5.56 -11.06
N PRO A 191 5.62 5.54 -11.42
CA PRO A 191 5.18 5.19 -12.76
C PRO A 191 5.90 6.01 -13.82
N LEU A 192 6.31 5.34 -14.90
CA LEU A 192 7.12 5.92 -15.99
C LEU A 192 6.31 6.20 -17.25
N ALA A 193 5.21 5.45 -17.45
CA ALA A 193 4.43 5.58 -18.65
C ALA A 193 3.59 6.87 -18.58
N PRO A 194 3.78 7.85 -19.50
CA PRO A 194 2.90 9.00 -19.59
C PRO A 194 1.49 8.56 -20.01
N GLU A 195 0.48 9.30 -19.59
CA GLU A 195 -0.87 9.14 -20.12
C GLU A 195 -0.89 9.67 -21.56
N LEU A 196 -1.05 8.75 -22.52
CA LEU A 196 -1.13 9.08 -23.94
C LEU A 196 -2.54 8.84 -24.44
N GLU A 197 -3.15 9.87 -24.99
CA GLU A 197 -4.43 9.80 -25.70
C GLU A 197 -4.26 10.42 -27.08
N PHE A 198 -4.60 9.66 -28.11
CA PHE A 198 -4.55 10.11 -29.50
C PHE A 198 -5.82 9.66 -30.22
N ASP A 199 -6.39 10.55 -31.02
CA ASP A 199 -7.49 10.18 -31.93
C ASP A 199 -6.99 9.22 -33.02
N GLY A 200 -7.53 7.99 -33.04
CA GLY A 200 -7.12 6.97 -34.02
C GLY A 200 -5.88 6.16 -33.63
N VAL A 201 -5.51 6.15 -32.34
CA VAL A 201 -4.50 5.25 -31.79
C VAL A 201 -5.03 4.58 -30.54
N SER A 202 -4.96 3.26 -30.51
CA SER A 202 -5.26 2.47 -29.32
C SER A 202 -3.99 2.28 -28.49
N VAL A 203 -4.00 2.70 -27.22
CA VAL A 203 -2.85 2.61 -26.31
C VAL A 203 -3.08 1.50 -25.30
N TYR A 204 -2.15 0.53 -25.24
CA TYR A 204 -2.18 -0.59 -24.31
C TYR A 204 -0.95 -0.53 -23.41
N ALA A 205 -1.16 -0.56 -22.10
CA ALA A 205 -0.08 -0.62 -21.12
C ALA A 205 0.09 -2.05 -20.61
N ASP A 206 1.33 -2.53 -20.59
CA ASP A 206 1.68 -3.79 -19.96
C ASP A 206 1.81 -3.64 -18.43
N VAL A 207 1.85 -4.78 -17.73
CA VAL A 207 2.17 -4.77 -16.29
C VAL A 207 3.62 -4.31 -16.11
N PRO A 208 3.88 -3.31 -15.24
CA PRO A 208 5.24 -2.85 -14.97
C PRO A 208 6.17 -3.98 -14.51
N ASP A 209 7.38 -4.04 -15.03
CA ASP A 209 8.46 -4.89 -14.53
C ASP A 209 9.29 -4.10 -13.52
N VAL A 210 9.30 -4.57 -12.27
CA VAL A 210 9.95 -3.90 -11.14
C VAL A 210 10.91 -4.87 -10.47
N ALA A 211 12.19 -4.59 -10.53
CA ALA A 211 13.25 -5.44 -10.02
C ALA A 211 14.17 -4.68 -9.06
N ASP A 212 14.28 -5.20 -7.83
CA ASP A 212 15.29 -4.74 -6.89
C ASP A 212 16.67 -5.21 -7.31
N GLY A 213 17.66 -4.34 -7.16
CA GLY A 213 19.04 -4.61 -7.54
C GLY A 213 19.96 -3.43 -7.23
N THR A 214 21.15 -3.47 -7.79
CA THR A 214 22.10 -2.36 -7.74
C THR A 214 22.64 -2.11 -9.14
N PRO A 215 22.01 -1.18 -9.88
CA PRO A 215 20.86 -0.34 -9.53
C PRO A 215 19.52 -1.10 -9.50
N ALA A 216 18.53 -0.56 -8.77
CA ALA A 216 17.14 -0.99 -8.85
C ALA A 216 16.53 -0.52 -10.18
N ARG A 217 15.62 -1.31 -10.77
CA ARG A 217 15.09 -1.06 -12.13
C ARG A 217 13.56 -1.11 -12.14
N ARG A 218 12.96 -0.19 -12.88
CA ARG A 218 11.57 -0.23 -13.29
C ARG A 218 11.46 -0.05 -14.79
N SER A 219 10.68 -0.90 -15.47
CA SER A 219 10.35 -0.67 -16.87
C SER A 219 8.84 -0.77 -17.09
N GLU A 220 8.35 0.05 -18.00
CA GLU A 220 6.94 0.09 -18.40
C GLU A 220 6.85 0.15 -19.91
N LYS A 221 5.96 -0.69 -20.48
CA LYS A 221 5.74 -0.80 -21.91
C LYS A 221 4.37 -0.27 -22.27
N LEU A 222 4.35 0.58 -23.28
CA LEU A 222 3.15 1.01 -23.97
C LEU A 222 3.18 0.50 -25.41
N THR A 223 2.11 -0.17 -25.83
CA THR A 223 1.91 -0.55 -27.23
C THR A 223 0.92 0.41 -27.84
N LEU A 224 1.36 1.16 -28.85
CA LEU A 224 0.54 2.06 -29.65
C LEU A 224 0.12 1.32 -30.91
N VAL A 225 -1.17 1.10 -31.11
CA VAL A 225 -1.73 0.53 -32.34
C VAL A 225 -2.41 1.64 -33.11
N PHE A 226 -1.97 1.88 -34.33
CA PHE A 226 -2.47 2.98 -35.18
C PHE A 226 -3.69 2.52 -35.94
N ASP A 227 -4.87 2.92 -35.52
CA ASP A 227 -6.15 2.60 -36.19
C ASP A 227 -6.41 3.52 -37.40
N ALA A 228 -5.69 4.63 -37.48
CA ALA A 228 -5.81 5.61 -38.54
C ALA A 228 -4.47 6.29 -38.86
N GLY A 229 -4.33 6.85 -40.05
CA GLY A 229 -3.20 7.70 -40.42
C GLY A 229 -3.27 9.06 -39.74
N GLY A 230 -2.11 9.67 -39.52
CA GLY A 230 -1.96 10.98 -38.88
C GLY A 230 -0.57 11.24 -38.36
N GLU A 231 -0.38 12.47 -37.87
CA GLU A 231 0.83 12.84 -37.11
C GLU A 231 0.53 12.79 -35.63
N PHE A 232 1.28 11.96 -34.89
CA PHE A 232 1.12 11.73 -33.45
C PHE A 232 2.40 12.16 -32.74
N ARG A 233 2.28 12.83 -31.58
CA ARG A 233 3.44 13.33 -30.85
C ARG A 233 3.52 12.68 -29.48
N VAL A 234 4.55 11.87 -29.27
CA VAL A 234 4.95 11.42 -27.94
C VAL A 234 5.64 12.59 -27.24
N PRO A 235 5.18 13.00 -26.05
CA PRO A 235 5.75 14.14 -25.33
C PRO A 235 7.13 13.81 -24.74
N ASP A 236 7.86 14.85 -24.37
CA ASP A 236 9.04 14.72 -23.52
C ASP A 236 8.60 14.15 -22.17
N PHE A 237 9.43 13.29 -21.58
CA PHE A 237 9.17 12.75 -20.24
C PHE A 237 10.37 13.03 -19.32
N GLU A 238 10.09 13.59 -18.15
CA GLU A 238 11.10 14.05 -17.20
C GLU A 238 10.84 13.52 -15.81
N LEU A 239 11.90 13.16 -15.07
CA LEU A 239 11.87 12.84 -13.66
C LEU A 239 12.89 13.69 -12.92
N SER A 240 12.43 14.40 -11.90
CA SER A 240 13.31 15.11 -10.97
C SER A 240 13.50 14.31 -9.70
N TYR A 241 14.73 14.28 -9.19
CA TYR A 241 15.07 13.53 -7.99
C TYR A 241 16.09 14.28 -7.13
N TRP A 242 16.14 13.95 -5.85
CA TRP A 242 17.19 14.42 -4.95
C TRP A 242 18.43 13.54 -5.09
N ASN A 243 19.50 14.08 -5.64
CA ASN A 243 20.79 13.39 -5.68
C ASN A 243 21.46 13.48 -4.31
N THR A 244 21.55 12.34 -3.59
CA THR A 244 22.10 12.28 -2.23
C THR A 244 23.62 12.52 -2.20
N ASN A 245 24.34 12.27 -3.30
CA ASN A 245 25.76 12.57 -3.42
C ASN A 245 26.02 14.06 -3.68
N ALA A 246 25.20 14.68 -4.56
CA ALA A 246 25.34 16.09 -4.91
C ALA A 246 24.68 17.02 -3.89
N GLY A 247 23.70 16.52 -3.11
CA GLY A 247 22.90 17.35 -2.20
C GLY A 247 22.05 18.38 -2.93
N ALA A 248 21.54 18.04 -4.10
CA ALA A 248 20.79 18.91 -4.99
C ALA A 248 19.72 18.15 -5.77
N ILE A 249 18.71 18.87 -6.28
CA ILE A 249 17.74 18.32 -7.23
C ILE A 249 18.43 18.21 -8.61
N GLU A 250 18.31 17.05 -9.21
CA GLU A 250 18.70 16.78 -10.58
C GLU A 250 17.49 16.28 -11.37
N THR A 251 17.47 16.50 -12.68
CA THR A 251 16.42 16.07 -13.58
C THR A 251 17.02 15.22 -14.69
N VAL A 252 16.40 14.07 -14.93
CA VAL A 252 16.68 13.20 -16.08
C VAL A 252 15.49 13.26 -17.04
N SER A 253 15.75 13.26 -18.33
CA SER A 253 14.69 13.35 -19.34
C SER A 253 14.96 12.47 -20.53
N VAL A 254 13.91 12.05 -21.20
CA VAL A 254 13.91 11.49 -22.54
C VAL A 254 13.13 12.41 -23.48
N PRO A 255 13.70 12.77 -24.65
CA PRO A 255 13.01 13.65 -25.57
C PRO A 255 11.80 12.94 -26.19
N GLY A 256 10.73 13.70 -26.39
CA GLY A 256 9.59 13.26 -27.18
C GLY A 256 9.92 13.26 -28.68
N PHE A 257 9.07 12.65 -29.47
CA PHE A 257 9.22 12.56 -30.92
C PHE A 257 7.86 12.50 -31.62
N ALA A 258 7.88 12.77 -32.91
CA ALA A 258 6.71 12.63 -33.74
C ALA A 258 6.71 11.25 -34.42
N ILE A 259 5.52 10.70 -34.60
CA ILE A 259 5.25 9.47 -35.35
C ILE A 259 4.30 9.84 -36.49
N LEU A 260 4.64 9.44 -37.71
CA LEU A 260 3.79 9.63 -38.87
C LEU A 260 3.27 8.26 -39.33
N ALA A 261 1.95 8.08 -39.28
CA ALA A 261 1.31 6.89 -39.82
C ALA A 261 0.54 7.25 -41.10
N GLU A 262 0.74 6.47 -42.19
CA GLU A 262 0.01 6.60 -43.42
C GLU A 262 -1.35 5.89 -43.34
N GLY A 263 -2.36 6.43 -43.99
CA GLY A 263 -3.70 5.83 -44.01
C GLY A 263 -4.82 6.86 -43.97
N PRO A 264 -6.08 6.41 -43.98
CA PRO A 264 -7.21 7.30 -43.78
C PRO A 264 -7.09 8.00 -42.42
N VAL A 265 -7.15 9.33 -42.43
CA VAL A 265 -7.15 10.11 -41.19
C VAL A 265 -8.38 9.71 -40.36
N ALA A 266 -8.22 9.53 -39.08
CA ALA A 266 -9.35 9.33 -38.18
C ALA A 266 -10.36 10.44 -38.44
N ALA A 267 -11.55 10.07 -38.90
CA ALA A 267 -12.63 11.04 -38.98
C ALA A 267 -12.79 11.55 -37.54
N VAL A 268 -12.42 12.81 -37.30
CA VAL A 268 -12.83 13.50 -36.10
C VAL A 268 -14.34 13.28 -36.08
N ALA A 269 -14.81 12.39 -35.23
CA ALA A 269 -16.22 12.26 -34.98
C ALA A 269 -16.61 13.67 -34.55
N ALA A 270 -17.11 14.45 -35.55
CA ALA A 270 -17.76 15.69 -35.23
C ALA A 270 -18.66 15.28 -34.09
N THR A 271 -18.45 15.88 -32.94
CA THR A 271 -19.32 15.68 -31.80
C THR A 271 -20.68 16.10 -32.33
N GLU A 272 -21.37 15.16 -33.02
CA GLU A 272 -22.78 15.30 -33.23
C GLU A 272 -23.27 15.46 -31.81
N ASP A 273 -23.65 16.69 -31.50
CA ASP A 273 -24.43 17.00 -30.33
C ASP A 273 -25.44 15.88 -30.19
N ALA A 274 -25.06 14.87 -29.39
CA ALA A 274 -25.92 13.74 -29.12
C ALA A 274 -27.21 14.38 -28.66
N PRO A 275 -28.31 14.21 -29.38
CA PRO A 275 -29.45 15.08 -29.23
C PRO A 275 -29.86 15.09 -27.77
N GLN A 276 -29.58 16.19 -27.09
CA GLN A 276 -29.95 16.44 -25.70
C GLN A 276 -31.45 16.16 -25.43
N SER A 277 -32.18 15.84 -26.51
CA SER A 277 -33.59 15.48 -26.48
C SER A 277 -33.87 14.12 -25.86
N ARG A 278 -33.01 13.10 -26.01
CA ARG A 278 -33.34 11.75 -25.54
C ARG A 278 -33.31 11.61 -24.01
N TRP A 279 -32.30 12.17 -23.38
CA TRP A 279 -32.26 12.12 -21.92
C TRP A 279 -33.28 13.07 -21.27
N ARG A 280 -33.59 14.21 -21.94
CA ARG A 280 -34.68 15.12 -21.52
C ARG A 280 -36.04 14.46 -21.68
N MET A 281 -36.27 13.70 -22.73
CA MET A 281 -37.49 12.92 -22.91
C MET A 281 -37.59 11.78 -21.87
N GLN A 282 -36.49 11.09 -21.59
CA GLN A 282 -36.44 10.06 -20.56
C GLN A 282 -36.65 10.66 -19.15
N ALA A 283 -36.03 11.79 -18.87
CA ALA A 283 -36.22 12.50 -17.59
C ALA A 283 -37.67 13.02 -17.45
N ALA A 284 -38.27 13.50 -18.53
CA ALA A 284 -39.68 13.92 -18.54
C ALA A 284 -40.63 12.73 -18.34
N ALA A 285 -40.32 11.56 -18.93
CA ALA A 285 -41.08 10.34 -18.74
C ALA A 285 -40.98 9.82 -17.28
N PHE A 286 -39.78 9.84 -16.69
CA PHE A 286 -39.59 9.49 -15.28
C PHE A 286 -40.31 10.46 -14.33
N ALA A 287 -40.28 11.76 -14.62
CA ALA A 287 -40.99 12.76 -13.82
C ALA A 287 -42.51 12.57 -13.91
N ALA A 288 -43.05 12.25 -15.09
CA ALA A 288 -44.49 11.95 -15.28
C ALA A 288 -44.92 10.70 -14.56
N ILE A 289 -44.11 9.62 -14.57
CA ILE A 289 -44.37 8.38 -13.84
C ILE A 289 -44.32 8.65 -12.33
N ALA A 290 -43.32 9.38 -11.84
CA ALA A 290 -43.21 9.73 -10.43
C ALA A 290 -44.43 10.58 -9.94
N ALA A 291 -44.86 11.53 -10.77
CA ALA A 291 -46.06 12.34 -10.48
C ALA A 291 -47.36 11.48 -10.44
N LEU A 292 -47.48 10.53 -11.37
CA LEU A 292 -48.60 9.61 -11.41
C LEU A 292 -48.61 8.70 -10.17
N VAL A 293 -47.46 8.14 -9.79
CA VAL A 293 -47.35 7.32 -8.57
C VAL A 293 -47.62 8.13 -7.30
N TYR A 294 -47.13 9.35 -7.22
CA TYR A 294 -47.44 10.26 -6.12
C TYR A 294 -48.94 10.57 -6.05
N PHE A 295 -49.58 10.84 -7.20
CA PHE A 295 -51.03 11.08 -7.28
C PHE A 295 -51.83 9.85 -6.81
N LEU A 296 -51.47 8.66 -7.28
CA LEU A 296 -52.13 7.42 -6.88
C LEU A 296 -51.97 7.12 -5.40
N LEU A 297 -50.82 7.36 -4.83
CA LEU A 297 -50.54 7.09 -3.41
C LEU A 297 -51.12 8.13 -2.48
N LYS A 298 -51.19 9.39 -2.84
CA LYS A 298 -51.62 10.49 -1.99
C LYS A 298 -53.08 10.89 -2.22
N VAL A 299 -53.52 10.95 -3.49
CA VAL A 299 -54.86 11.41 -3.85
C VAL A 299 -55.83 10.26 -4.04
N GLY A 300 -55.37 9.11 -4.52
CA GLY A 300 -56.18 7.91 -4.73
C GLY A 300 -56.95 7.47 -3.50
N PRO A 301 -56.33 7.34 -2.30
CA PRO A 301 -57.04 6.95 -1.08
C PRO A 301 -58.13 7.94 -0.65
N ILE A 302 -57.86 9.26 -0.86
CA ILE A 302 -58.80 10.32 -0.50
C ILE A 302 -60.03 10.29 -1.40
N LEU A 303 -59.87 10.06 -2.70
CA LEU A 303 -60.98 9.91 -3.63
C LEU A 303 -61.77 8.62 -3.40
N ALA A 304 -61.06 7.52 -3.09
CA ALA A 304 -61.70 6.24 -2.79
C ALA A 304 -62.54 6.30 -1.52
N SER A 305 -62.09 7.02 -0.48
CA SER A 305 -62.85 7.22 0.75
C SER A 305 -64.11 8.05 0.47
N ARG A 306 -64.01 9.14 -0.27
CA ARG A 306 -65.18 9.98 -0.66
C ARG A 306 -66.16 9.22 -1.53
N TYR A 307 -65.71 8.35 -2.42
CA TYR A 307 -66.57 7.52 -3.24
C TYR A 307 -67.31 6.46 -2.42
N ARG A 308 -66.66 5.87 -1.42
CA ARG A 308 -67.29 4.92 -0.48
C ARG A 308 -68.35 5.60 0.40
N GLU A 309 -68.07 6.80 0.88
CA GLU A 309 -69.07 7.57 1.66
C GLU A 309 -70.26 7.97 0.82
N ALA A 310 -70.07 8.39 -0.45
CA ALA A 310 -71.15 8.70 -1.35
C ALA A 310 -72.00 7.46 -1.73
N ALA A 311 -71.35 6.32 -1.92
CA ALA A 311 -72.07 5.04 -2.16
C ALA A 311 -72.85 4.53 -0.95
N MET A 312 -72.31 4.72 0.24
CA MET A 312 -73.03 4.39 1.46
C MET A 312 -74.24 5.29 1.69
N ARG A 313 -74.16 6.60 1.38
CA ARG A 313 -75.31 7.52 1.45
C ARG A 313 -76.43 7.17 0.45
N ARG A 314 -76.09 6.68 -0.75
CA ARG A 314 -77.06 6.19 -1.73
C ARG A 314 -77.77 4.93 -1.28
N ARG A 315 -77.11 4.02 -0.58
CA ARG A 315 -77.72 2.81 -0.03
C ARG A 315 -78.68 3.08 1.14
N GLN A 316 -78.51 4.17 1.86
CA GLN A 316 -79.42 4.56 2.99
C GLN A 316 -80.65 5.31 2.53
N SER A 317 -80.76 5.74 1.26
CA SER A 317 -81.87 6.48 0.75
C SER A 317 -82.90 5.65 -0.05
N GLU A 318 -82.75 4.34 -0.14
CA GLU A 318 -83.80 3.47 -0.68
C GLU A 318 -84.90 3.19 0.40
N PRO A 319 -86.15 3.57 0.19
CA PRO A 319 -87.24 3.29 1.14
C PRO A 319 -87.59 1.80 1.13
N PHE A 320 -87.64 1.22 2.29
CA PHE A 320 -88.16 -0.14 2.52
C PHE A 320 -89.58 -0.25 1.99
N ALA A 321 -89.80 -0.95 0.86
CA ALA A 321 -91.11 -1.35 0.40
C ALA A 321 -91.52 -2.64 1.09
N PHE A 322 -92.44 -2.54 2.02
CA PHE A 322 -93.17 -3.70 2.61
C PHE A 322 -93.98 -4.37 1.51
N LYS A 323 -93.71 -5.62 1.22
CA LYS A 323 -94.54 -6.47 0.39
C LYS A 323 -95.47 -7.28 1.35
N ASN A 324 -96.75 -6.92 1.40
CA ASN A 324 -97.77 -7.65 2.12
C ASN A 324 -97.94 -9.05 1.54
N LEU A 325 -97.97 -10.03 2.40
CA LEU A 325 -98.41 -11.39 2.17
C LEU A 325 -99.96 -11.45 2.13
N GLN A 326 -100.49 -12.01 1.10
CA GLN A 326 -101.67 -12.84 1.07
C GLN A 326 -101.40 -14.09 0.29
#